data_8bcd85b8b1f90e85566716500ea3c021
#
_entry.id   8bcd85b8b1f90e85566716500ea3c021
#
_cell.length_a   1.000
_cell.length_b   1.000
_cell.length_c   1.000
_cell.angle_alpha   90.00
_cell.angle_beta   90.00
_cell.angle_gamma   90.00
#
_symmetry.space_group_name_H-M   'P 1'
#
loop_
_entity.id
_entity.type
_entity.pdbx_description
1 polymer ?
#
loop_
_entity_poly.entity_id
_entity_poly.type
_entity_poly.pdbx_seq_one_letter_code
_entity_poly.pdbx_strand_id
1 'polypeptide(L)'
;GHIKVEKNGKLCGCGQSGCWEAYASATGLIREANSRLTVNKSNLLYERTEGRELEAKDIFDAAKDGDEFSLKLVDYEADYIALGLGNLLNILDPEIVVIGGGVALSGSILFDRVNKKLNEYALSSVLEGLKIVSAELGNDAGIIGAAYLGMNE
;
A
#
# COMPACT_ATOMS: atom_id res chain seq x y z
N GLY A 1 -1.59 7.55 -8.20
CA GLY A 1 -1.66 7.88 -6.76
C GLY A 1 -2.65 8.99 -6.43
N HIS A 2 -3.06 9.85 -7.40
CA HIS A 2 -3.86 11.05 -7.11
C HIS A 2 -5.34 10.95 -7.49
N ILE A 3 -5.85 9.75 -7.80
CA ILE A 3 -7.30 9.52 -7.87
C ILE A 3 -7.92 9.75 -6.48
N LYS A 4 -9.14 10.24 -6.44
CA LYS A 4 -9.83 10.53 -5.17
C LYS A 4 -10.50 9.26 -4.66
N VAL A 5 -10.11 8.85 -3.46
CA VAL A 5 -10.72 7.72 -2.74
C VAL A 5 -11.53 8.17 -1.54
N GLU A 6 -11.27 9.38 -1.05
CA GLU A 6 -12.01 9.96 0.08
C GLU A 6 -12.39 11.43 -0.22
N LYS A 7 -13.68 11.72 -0.17
CA LYS A 7 -14.15 13.11 -0.29
C LYS A 7 -13.77 13.87 0.98
N ASN A 8 -13.06 15.01 0.82
CA ASN A 8 -12.57 15.81 1.93
C ASN A 8 -11.65 15.06 2.91
N GLY A 9 -10.93 14.06 2.42
CA GLY A 9 -10.03 13.23 3.21
C GLY A 9 -8.68 13.88 3.52
N LYS A 10 -7.68 13.05 3.81
CA LYS A 10 -6.33 13.48 4.21
C LYS A 10 -5.68 14.36 3.15
N LEU A 11 -4.92 15.36 3.60
CA LEU A 11 -4.09 16.19 2.71
C LEU A 11 -3.00 15.32 2.07
N CYS A 12 -2.88 15.40 0.76
CA CYS A 12 -1.85 14.73 -0.03
C CYS A 12 -0.68 15.68 -0.33
N GLY A 13 0.51 15.14 -0.57
CA GLY A 13 1.69 15.88 -0.98
C GLY A 13 1.51 16.72 -2.27
N CYS A 14 0.54 16.38 -3.11
CA CYS A 14 0.18 17.16 -4.30
C CYS A 14 -0.64 18.45 -4.00
N GLY A 15 -0.93 18.75 -2.73
CA GLY A 15 -1.73 19.89 -2.30
C GLY A 15 -3.25 19.68 -2.31
N GLN A 16 -3.73 18.53 -2.77
CA GLN A 16 -5.16 18.18 -2.76
C GLN A 16 -5.49 17.23 -1.61
N SER A 17 -6.78 17.14 -1.25
CA SER A 17 -7.26 16.21 -0.21
C SER A 17 -7.87 14.95 -0.81
N GLY A 18 -7.76 13.81 -0.08
CA GLY A 18 -8.43 12.56 -0.40
C GLY A 18 -7.82 11.74 -1.52
N CYS A 19 -6.59 12.02 -1.92
CA CYS A 19 -5.89 11.22 -2.93
C CYS A 19 -5.56 9.82 -2.40
N TRP A 20 -5.62 8.82 -3.26
CA TRP A 20 -5.29 7.42 -2.95
C TRP A 20 -3.92 7.27 -2.29
N GLU A 21 -2.89 7.95 -2.78
CA GLU A 21 -1.53 7.96 -2.22
C GLU A 21 -1.48 8.37 -0.74
N ALA A 22 -2.38 9.28 -0.30
CA ALA A 22 -2.42 9.71 1.10
C ALA A 22 -2.83 8.59 2.07
N TYR A 23 -3.34 7.47 1.55
CA TYR A 23 -3.81 6.30 2.29
C TYR A 23 -3.04 5.04 1.94
N ALA A 24 -2.81 4.76 0.66
CA ALA A 24 -2.26 3.53 0.11
C ALA A 24 -0.80 3.71 -0.34
N SER A 25 0.04 4.27 0.52
CA SER A 25 1.48 4.39 0.29
C SER A 25 2.25 4.21 1.59
N ALA A 26 3.52 3.84 1.50
CA ALA A 26 4.39 3.71 2.68
C ALA A 26 4.35 4.96 3.57
N THR A 27 4.38 6.17 2.98
CA THR A 27 4.26 7.43 3.73
C THR A 27 2.88 7.61 4.35
N GLY A 28 1.82 7.21 3.64
CA GLY A 28 0.44 7.23 4.15
C GLY A 28 0.27 6.30 5.35
N LEU A 29 0.82 5.09 5.25
CA LEU A 29 0.82 4.09 6.32
C LEU A 29 1.58 4.57 7.56
N ILE A 30 2.79 5.13 7.39
CA ILE A 30 3.59 5.69 8.50
C ILE A 30 2.82 6.82 9.19
N ARG A 31 2.18 7.72 8.43
CA ARG A 31 1.37 8.81 8.98
C ARG A 31 0.20 8.29 9.80
N GLU A 32 -0.49 7.27 9.32
CA GLU A 32 -1.59 6.62 10.03
C GLU A 32 -1.11 5.95 11.31
N ALA A 33 0.01 5.22 11.25
CA ALA A 33 0.61 4.57 12.40
C ALA A 33 1.00 5.60 13.48
N ASN A 34 1.71 6.66 13.12
CA ASN A 34 2.08 7.72 14.04
C ASN A 34 0.85 8.36 14.70
N SER A 35 -0.22 8.63 13.93
CA SER A 35 -1.45 9.18 14.48
C SER A 35 -2.07 8.25 15.54
N ARG A 36 -2.13 6.95 15.28
CA ARG A 36 -2.68 5.96 16.23
C ARG A 36 -1.76 5.71 17.43
N LEU A 37 -0.44 5.79 17.26
CA LEU A 37 0.54 5.65 18.34
C LEU A 37 0.50 6.80 19.35
N THR A 38 -0.05 7.96 18.99
CA THR A 38 -0.23 9.06 19.96
C THR A 38 -1.15 8.67 21.11
N VAL A 39 -2.11 7.78 20.87
CA VAL A 39 -3.13 7.36 21.84
C VAL A 39 -2.96 5.92 22.32
N ASN A 40 -2.23 5.09 21.60
CA ASN A 40 -1.98 3.69 21.99
C ASN A 40 -0.50 3.34 21.86
N LYS A 41 0.19 3.32 23.01
CA LYS A 41 1.61 2.99 23.14
C LYS A 41 1.88 1.59 23.68
N SER A 42 0.85 0.84 24.02
CA SER A 42 0.97 -0.52 24.58
C SER A 42 0.92 -1.55 23.45
N ASN A 43 1.96 -1.59 22.63
CA ASN A 43 2.08 -2.53 21.50
C ASN A 43 3.55 -2.70 21.11
N LEU A 44 3.84 -3.80 20.42
CA LEU A 44 5.20 -4.18 20.02
C LEU A 44 5.83 -3.15 19.04
N LEU A 45 5.02 -2.55 18.16
CA LEU A 45 5.51 -1.54 17.24
C LEU A 45 6.09 -0.34 17.99
N TYR A 46 5.37 0.17 18.99
CA TYR A 46 5.85 1.29 19.81
C TYR A 46 7.16 0.94 20.53
N GLU A 47 7.21 -0.22 21.16
CA GLU A 47 8.41 -0.67 21.90
C GLU A 47 9.64 -0.74 20.98
N ARG A 48 9.48 -1.19 19.73
CA ARG A 48 10.57 -1.32 18.76
C ARG A 48 11.02 0.00 18.14
N THR A 49 10.17 1.00 18.14
CA THR A 49 10.40 2.27 17.43
C THR A 49 10.54 3.46 18.36
N GLU A 50 10.43 3.26 19.68
CA GLU A 50 10.58 4.34 20.65
C GLU A 50 11.95 5.02 20.50
N GLY A 51 11.92 6.36 20.35
CA GLY A 51 13.11 7.19 20.22
C GLY A 51 13.74 7.27 18.83
N ARG A 52 13.12 6.68 17.81
CA ARG A 52 13.53 6.80 16.40
C ARG A 52 12.36 7.03 15.45
N GLU A 53 12.65 7.40 14.22
CA GLU A 53 11.63 7.49 13.17
C GLU A 53 11.08 6.10 12.82
N LEU A 54 9.76 6.05 12.63
CA LEU A 54 9.04 4.87 12.19
C LEU A 54 9.18 4.68 10.68
N GLU A 55 9.53 3.47 10.27
CA GLU A 55 9.54 3.06 8.87
C GLU A 55 8.38 2.11 8.57
N ALA A 56 7.94 2.04 7.30
CA ALA A 56 6.88 1.11 6.89
C ALA A 56 7.26 -0.36 7.17
N LYS A 57 8.55 -0.69 7.05
CA LYS A 57 9.08 -2.02 7.36
C LYS A 57 8.80 -2.44 8.80
N ASP A 58 8.91 -1.52 9.75
CA ASP A 58 8.67 -1.83 11.17
C ASP A 58 7.24 -2.31 11.42
N ILE A 59 6.27 -1.69 10.72
CA ILE A 59 4.86 -2.05 10.82
C ILE A 59 4.64 -3.48 10.33
N PHE A 60 5.21 -3.80 9.14
CA PHE A 60 5.07 -5.15 8.58
C PHE A 60 5.80 -6.20 9.40
N ASP A 61 6.97 -5.91 9.94
CA ASP A 61 7.73 -6.84 10.77
C ASP A 61 7.02 -7.09 12.11
N ALA A 62 6.51 -6.04 12.78
CA ALA A 62 5.70 -6.21 13.98
C ALA A 62 4.41 -7.01 13.71
N ALA A 63 3.75 -6.75 12.57
CA ALA A 63 2.57 -7.51 12.16
C ALA A 63 2.86 -8.99 11.91
N LYS A 64 4.01 -9.33 11.31
CA LYS A 64 4.46 -10.73 11.12
C LYS A 64 4.70 -11.42 12.46
N ASP A 65 5.13 -10.69 13.47
CA ASP A 65 5.33 -11.19 14.83
C ASP A 65 4.04 -11.22 15.67
N GLY A 66 2.89 -10.93 15.06
CA GLY A 66 1.58 -11.06 15.67
C GLY A 66 1.09 -9.85 16.44
N ASP A 67 1.74 -8.68 16.30
CA ASP A 67 1.27 -7.45 16.93
C ASP A 67 -0.10 -7.02 16.36
N GLU A 68 -1.12 -7.08 17.17
CA GLU A 68 -2.51 -6.75 16.76
C GLU A 68 -2.66 -5.31 16.29
N PHE A 69 -1.91 -4.38 16.86
CA PHE A 69 -1.93 -2.98 16.45
C PHE A 69 -1.40 -2.83 15.01
N SER A 70 -0.27 -3.46 14.72
CA SER A 70 0.34 -3.47 13.39
C SER A 70 -0.51 -4.25 12.37
N LEU A 71 -1.14 -5.36 12.77
CA LEU A 71 -2.07 -6.09 11.90
C LEU A 71 -3.24 -5.21 11.45
N LYS A 72 -3.81 -4.38 12.33
CA LYS A 72 -4.86 -3.42 11.97
C LYS A 72 -4.37 -2.33 11.03
N LEU A 73 -3.10 -1.93 11.10
CA LEU A 73 -2.49 -1.01 10.15
C LEU A 73 -2.29 -1.65 8.78
N VAL A 74 -1.88 -2.92 8.74
CA VAL A 74 -1.75 -3.68 7.48
C VAL A 74 -3.12 -3.90 6.84
N ASP A 75 -4.17 -4.18 7.63
CA ASP A 75 -5.54 -4.29 7.13
C ASP A 75 -6.06 -2.96 6.56
N TYR A 76 -5.75 -1.84 7.21
CA TYR A 76 -6.06 -0.50 6.72
C TYR A 76 -5.37 -0.21 5.38
N GLU A 77 -4.08 -0.48 5.27
CA GLU A 77 -3.31 -0.30 4.03
C GLU A 77 -3.87 -1.17 2.90
N ALA A 78 -4.14 -2.44 3.20
CA ALA A 78 -4.72 -3.39 2.24
C ALA A 78 -6.08 -2.94 1.71
N ASP A 79 -6.90 -2.35 2.58
CA ASP A 79 -8.22 -1.86 2.22
C ASP A 79 -8.16 -0.71 1.22
N TYR A 80 -7.33 0.30 1.50
CA TYR A 80 -7.15 1.42 0.58
C TYR A 80 -6.43 1.03 -0.72
N ILE A 81 -5.50 0.07 -0.67
CA ILE A 81 -4.91 -0.48 -1.90
C ILE A 81 -6.01 -1.15 -2.73
N ALA A 82 -6.82 -2.02 -2.12
CA ALA A 82 -7.89 -2.73 -2.80
C ALA A 82 -8.98 -1.80 -3.35
N LEU A 83 -9.37 -0.77 -2.59
CA LEU A 83 -10.33 0.25 -3.05
C LEU A 83 -9.85 0.97 -4.32
N GLY A 84 -8.64 1.51 -4.31
CA GLY A 84 -8.11 2.22 -5.46
C GLY A 84 -7.83 1.29 -6.64
N LEU A 85 -7.30 0.10 -6.36
CA LEU A 85 -7.01 -0.90 -7.38
C LEU A 85 -8.28 -1.45 -7.99
N GLY A 86 -9.32 -1.77 -7.20
CA GLY A 86 -10.61 -2.25 -7.68
C GLY A 86 -11.27 -1.28 -8.66
N ASN A 87 -11.19 0.04 -8.40
CA ASN A 87 -11.66 1.04 -9.35
C ASN A 87 -10.90 0.99 -10.68
N LEU A 88 -9.57 0.82 -10.65
CA LEU A 88 -8.76 0.71 -11.86
C LEU A 88 -9.03 -0.60 -12.62
N LEU A 89 -9.19 -1.71 -11.90
CA LEU A 89 -9.51 -3.01 -12.48
C LEU A 89 -10.84 -2.97 -13.25
N ASN A 90 -11.86 -2.38 -12.65
CA ASN A 90 -13.19 -2.25 -13.29
C ASN A 90 -13.17 -1.36 -14.56
N ILE A 91 -12.15 -0.53 -14.75
CA ILE A 91 -12.02 0.36 -15.91
C ILE A 91 -11.11 -0.23 -16.98
N LEU A 92 -9.98 -0.85 -16.57
CA LEU A 92 -8.88 -1.22 -17.46
C LEU A 92 -8.82 -2.71 -17.78
N ASP A 93 -9.42 -3.55 -16.92
CA ASP A 93 -9.44 -5.02 -17.04
C ASP A 93 -8.07 -5.64 -17.38
N PRO A 94 -6.99 -5.35 -16.61
CA PRO A 94 -5.67 -5.86 -16.90
C PRO A 94 -5.54 -7.32 -16.44
N GLU A 95 -4.74 -8.13 -17.14
CA GLU A 95 -4.42 -9.50 -16.74
C GLU A 95 -3.44 -9.56 -15.56
N ILE A 96 -2.60 -8.53 -15.41
CA ILE A 96 -1.54 -8.48 -14.40
C ILE A 96 -1.44 -7.08 -13.78
N VAL A 97 -1.34 -7.06 -12.46
CA VAL A 97 -0.98 -5.86 -11.69
C VAL A 97 0.36 -6.08 -11.02
N VAL A 98 1.29 -5.17 -11.26
CA VAL A 98 2.62 -5.18 -10.64
C VAL A 98 2.67 -4.10 -9.57
N ILE A 99 2.90 -4.47 -8.32
CA ILE A 99 3.02 -3.54 -7.20
C ILE A 99 4.50 -3.36 -6.86
N GLY A 100 4.97 -2.11 -6.91
CA GLY A 100 6.35 -1.73 -6.59
C GLY A 100 6.46 -0.77 -5.42
N GLY A 101 7.69 -0.32 -5.14
CA GLY A 101 7.99 0.61 -4.06
C GLY A 101 8.03 -0.03 -2.67
N GLY A 102 8.04 0.81 -1.62
CA GLY A 102 8.20 0.36 -0.24
C GLY A 102 7.10 -0.60 0.27
N VAL A 103 5.91 -0.52 -0.32
CA VAL A 103 4.77 -1.40 0.01
C VAL A 103 4.99 -2.83 -0.51
N ALA A 104 5.70 -3.00 -1.63
CA ALA A 104 6.00 -4.32 -2.20
C ALA A 104 6.90 -5.18 -1.29
N LEU A 105 7.71 -4.55 -0.42
CA LEU A 105 8.59 -5.22 0.53
C LEU A 105 7.82 -5.90 1.68
N SER A 106 6.53 -5.66 1.81
CA SER A 106 5.67 -6.27 2.85
C SER A 106 5.52 -7.79 2.70
N GLY A 107 5.62 -8.30 1.46
CA GLY A 107 5.42 -9.71 1.15
C GLY A 107 3.96 -10.16 1.26
N SER A 108 3.75 -11.47 1.47
CA SER A 108 2.42 -12.11 1.48
C SER A 108 1.46 -11.50 2.50
N ILE A 109 1.97 -10.99 3.63
CA ILE A 109 1.12 -10.42 4.69
C ILE A 109 0.21 -9.29 4.21
N LEU A 110 0.63 -8.51 3.22
CA LEU A 110 -0.17 -7.46 2.60
C LEU A 110 -0.92 -7.99 1.36
N PHE A 111 -0.22 -8.71 0.47
CA PHE A 111 -0.80 -9.15 -0.81
C PHE A 111 -2.00 -10.07 -0.62
N ASP A 112 -1.95 -10.99 0.34
CA ASP A 112 -3.08 -11.89 0.65
C ASP A 112 -4.31 -11.11 1.13
N ARG A 113 -4.08 -10.05 1.91
CA ARG A 113 -5.15 -9.15 2.37
C ARG A 113 -5.74 -8.33 1.25
N VAL A 114 -4.90 -7.76 0.38
CA VAL A 114 -5.34 -7.02 -0.81
C VAL A 114 -6.19 -7.91 -1.70
N ASN A 115 -5.71 -9.11 -2.03
CA ASN A 115 -6.45 -10.08 -2.85
C ASN A 115 -7.82 -10.41 -2.26
N LYS A 116 -7.90 -10.63 -0.94
CA LYS A 116 -9.16 -10.90 -0.26
C LYS A 116 -10.12 -9.70 -0.34
N LYS A 117 -9.61 -8.49 -0.12
CA LYS A 117 -10.42 -7.27 -0.09
C LYS A 117 -10.87 -6.81 -1.49
N LEU A 118 -10.18 -7.19 -2.55
CA LEU A 118 -10.59 -6.85 -3.91
C LEU A 118 -11.98 -7.35 -4.28
N ASN A 119 -12.45 -8.45 -3.66
CA ASN A 119 -13.82 -8.92 -3.85
C ASN A 119 -14.90 -7.93 -3.39
N GLU A 120 -14.54 -6.94 -2.56
CA GLU A 120 -15.45 -5.88 -2.11
C GLU A 120 -15.51 -4.70 -3.10
N TYR A 121 -14.49 -4.53 -3.97
CA TYR A 121 -14.31 -3.34 -4.80
C TYR A 121 -14.30 -3.59 -6.31
N ALA A 122 -14.05 -4.81 -6.74
CA ALA A 122 -13.97 -5.17 -8.15
C ALA A 122 -15.04 -6.20 -8.54
N LEU A 123 -15.49 -6.14 -9.79
CA LEU A 123 -16.41 -7.14 -10.34
C LEU A 123 -15.72 -8.51 -10.38
N SER A 124 -16.45 -9.56 -10.08
CA SER A 124 -15.90 -10.93 -10.08
C SER A 124 -15.32 -11.33 -11.43
N SER A 125 -15.92 -10.83 -12.54
CA SER A 125 -15.43 -11.11 -13.89
C SER A 125 -14.04 -10.54 -14.19
N VAL A 126 -13.65 -9.41 -13.58
CA VAL A 126 -12.31 -8.82 -13.77
C VAL A 126 -11.29 -9.38 -12.78
N LEU A 127 -11.73 -10.10 -11.77
CA LEU A 127 -10.86 -10.82 -10.84
C LEU A 127 -10.49 -12.22 -11.33
N GLU A 128 -11.26 -12.76 -12.27
CA GLU A 128 -11.00 -14.07 -12.84
C GLU A 128 -9.74 -14.06 -13.69
N GLY A 129 -8.72 -14.82 -13.27
CA GLY A 129 -7.42 -14.86 -13.94
C GLY A 129 -6.45 -13.73 -13.64
N LEU A 130 -6.88 -12.71 -12.89
CA LEU A 130 -6.02 -11.59 -12.47
C LEU A 130 -4.84 -12.09 -11.63
N LYS A 131 -3.65 -11.59 -11.95
CA LYS A 131 -2.43 -11.83 -11.18
C LYS A 131 -1.96 -10.54 -10.54
N ILE A 132 -1.74 -10.55 -9.22
CA ILE A 132 -1.11 -9.43 -8.50
C ILE A 132 0.26 -9.91 -8.05
N VAL A 133 1.31 -9.24 -8.52
CA VAL A 133 2.69 -9.63 -8.28
C VAL A 133 3.52 -8.46 -7.74
N SER A 134 4.59 -8.77 -7.02
CA SER A 134 5.58 -7.77 -6.61
C SER A 134 6.50 -7.43 -7.77
N ALA A 135 6.90 -6.15 -7.87
CA ALA A 135 7.93 -5.72 -8.80
C ALA A 135 9.28 -6.37 -8.47
N GLU A 136 9.95 -6.92 -9.48
CA GLU A 136 11.24 -7.60 -9.31
C GLU A 136 12.42 -6.63 -9.27
N LEU A 137 12.34 -5.49 -9.97
CA LEU A 137 13.44 -4.53 -10.13
C LEU A 137 13.59 -3.56 -8.94
N GLY A 138 12.72 -3.65 -7.94
CA GLY A 138 12.77 -2.80 -6.74
C GLY A 138 12.83 -1.30 -7.08
N ASN A 139 13.74 -0.57 -6.42
CA ASN A 139 13.92 0.87 -6.63
C ASN A 139 14.58 1.22 -7.96
N ASP A 140 15.22 0.26 -8.63
CA ASP A 140 15.93 0.50 -9.91
C ASP A 140 14.98 0.46 -11.12
N ALA A 141 13.73 0.05 -10.94
CA ALA A 141 12.74 -0.06 -12.00
C ALA A 141 12.59 1.21 -12.85
N GLY A 142 12.60 2.39 -12.22
CA GLY A 142 12.50 3.67 -12.90
C GLY A 142 13.71 3.99 -13.77
N ILE A 143 14.92 3.74 -13.26
CA ILE A 143 16.18 3.99 -13.97
C ILE A 143 16.32 3.02 -15.15
N ILE A 144 16.04 1.74 -14.92
CA ILE A 144 16.10 0.69 -15.95
C ILE A 144 15.05 0.97 -17.04
N GLY A 145 13.84 1.34 -16.67
CA GLY A 145 12.78 1.68 -17.61
C GLY A 145 13.11 2.91 -18.46
N ALA A 146 13.68 3.96 -17.87
CA ALA A 146 14.12 5.15 -18.60
C ALA A 146 15.27 4.84 -19.56
N ALA A 147 16.26 4.03 -19.13
CA ALA A 147 17.36 3.59 -19.99
C ALA A 147 16.85 2.76 -21.17
N TYR A 148 15.92 1.83 -20.92
CA TYR A 148 15.32 1.00 -21.98
C TYR A 148 14.58 1.82 -23.03
N LEU A 149 13.83 2.84 -22.62
CA LEU A 149 13.16 3.75 -23.56
C LEU A 149 14.14 4.50 -24.43
N GLY A 150 15.23 5.06 -23.84
CA GLY A 150 16.25 5.79 -24.59
C GLY A 150 17.12 4.92 -25.52
N MET A 151 17.12 3.59 -25.33
CA MET A 151 17.84 2.65 -26.22
C MET A 151 17.01 2.24 -27.46
N ASN A 152 15.70 2.49 -27.45
CA ASN A 152 14.77 2.07 -28.49
C ASN A 152 14.21 3.27 -29.30
N GLU A 153 14.76 4.45 -29.14
CA GLU A 153 14.58 5.62 -30.02
C GLU A 153 15.73 5.68 -31.06
#